data_09405667144f195a5f784a4011142c5d
#
_entry.id   09405667144f195a5f784a4011142c5d
#
_cell.length_a   1.000
_cell.length_b   1.000
_cell.length_c   1.000
_cell.angle_alpha   90.00
_cell.angle_beta   90.00
_cell.angle_gamma   90.00
#
_symmetry.space_group_name_H-M   'P 1'
#
loop_
_entity.id
_entity.type
_entity.pdbx_description
1 polymer ?
#
loop_
_entity_poly.entity_id
_entity_poly.type
_entity_poly.pdbx_seq_one_letter_code
_entity_poly.pdbx_strand_id
1 'polypeptide(L)'
;MSFELPSLIDPELWPLVDESRAFYARRPAGRGPGSREELRVFRAGAAAPAECDPRPTTELASALGRSVPVRIHMPASAPVAGVLLEIHGGGFYMGSAAGSDVRNRRLADALGVAVVSVDYRLAPEYPWPSAPDDCETAALWLVEHAGRRFGTAKLAIGGFSAGATLAVSTLVRLRDRGVTAFTGGVLQFGTYDLSAKTPAGRLIADEYFLDAYAGTAPDRTHPDLSPLFAELTGLPPILIAIGSDDILLEDNLAMATELSAAGVEVDLRIYPASPHGFTGHATPMARAALEHIDAWLRVRLGPAD
;
A
#
# COMPACT_ATOMS: atom_id res chain seq x y z
N MET A 1 32.39 -1.97 8.90
CA MET A 1 31.50 -1.11 8.06
C MET A 1 30.54 -0.45 9.01
N SER A 2 30.48 0.89 9.07
CA SER A 2 29.41 1.58 9.77
C SER A 2 28.19 1.56 8.84
N PHE A 3 27.05 1.09 9.35
CA PHE A 3 25.77 1.18 8.65
C PHE A 3 25.16 2.54 9.02
N GLU A 4 25.12 3.46 8.09
CA GLU A 4 24.53 4.79 8.29
C GLU A 4 23.35 4.98 7.35
N LEU A 5 22.21 5.41 7.89
CA LEU A 5 20.99 5.65 7.10
C LEU A 5 21.24 6.53 5.86
N PRO A 6 22.04 7.62 5.93
CA PRO A 6 22.34 8.43 4.75
C PRO A 6 22.97 7.66 3.59
N SER A 7 23.68 6.56 3.84
CA SER A 7 24.29 5.75 2.78
C SER A 7 23.29 4.93 1.97
N LEU A 8 22.07 4.80 2.45
CA LEU A 8 20.95 4.13 1.76
C LEU A 8 20.09 5.10 0.93
N ILE A 9 20.34 6.41 1.06
CA ILE A 9 19.57 7.43 0.35
C ILE A 9 20.24 7.73 -0.99
N ASP A 10 19.44 7.75 -2.05
CA ASP A 10 19.92 8.14 -3.37
C ASP A 10 20.47 9.58 -3.33
N PRO A 11 21.74 9.79 -3.75
CA PRO A 11 22.35 11.11 -3.76
C PRO A 11 21.58 12.16 -4.55
N GLU A 12 20.83 11.79 -5.57
CA GLU A 12 20.01 12.69 -6.38
C GLU A 12 18.84 13.33 -5.60
N LEU A 13 18.47 12.77 -4.45
CA LEU A 13 17.40 13.30 -3.62
C LEU A 13 17.84 14.44 -2.68
N TRP A 14 19.15 14.59 -2.40
CA TRP A 14 19.64 15.60 -1.46
C TRP A 14 19.29 17.06 -1.85
N PRO A 15 19.31 17.44 -3.13
CA PRO A 15 18.90 18.79 -3.53
C PRO A 15 17.43 19.13 -3.22
N LEU A 16 16.57 18.13 -2.98
CA LEU A 16 15.14 18.32 -2.73
C LEU A 16 14.82 18.47 -1.22
N VAL A 17 15.81 18.26 -0.35
CA VAL A 17 15.61 18.20 1.11
C VAL A 17 15.11 19.51 1.70
N ASP A 18 15.70 20.64 1.31
CA ASP A 18 15.37 21.94 1.90
C ASP A 18 13.93 22.36 1.56
N GLU A 19 13.48 22.09 0.34
CA GLU A 19 12.09 22.37 -0.06
C GLU A 19 11.12 21.45 0.69
N SER A 20 11.46 20.15 0.84
CA SER A 20 10.67 19.21 1.62
C SER A 20 10.54 19.68 3.08
N ARG A 21 11.64 20.04 3.74
CA ARG A 21 11.64 20.56 5.11
C ARG A 21 10.79 21.83 5.24
N ALA A 22 10.95 22.77 4.32
CA ALA A 22 10.18 24.02 4.33
C ALA A 22 8.67 23.78 4.15
N PHE A 23 8.29 22.79 3.36
CA PHE A 23 6.90 22.40 3.18
C PHE A 23 6.31 21.82 4.47
N TYR A 24 7.00 20.87 5.12
CA TYR A 24 6.50 20.22 6.33
C TYR A 24 6.59 21.09 7.58
N ALA A 25 7.56 21.99 7.68
CA ALA A 25 7.65 22.94 8.80
C ALA A 25 6.39 23.84 8.93
N ARG A 26 5.62 24.01 7.87
CA ARG A 26 4.37 24.78 7.87
C ARG A 26 3.12 23.95 8.14
N ARG A 27 3.29 22.64 8.31
CA ARG A 27 2.18 21.69 8.53
C ARG A 27 2.28 21.11 9.93
N PRO A 28 1.24 21.24 10.76
CA PRO A 28 1.22 20.52 12.02
C PRO A 28 1.21 19.02 11.75
N ALA A 29 1.92 18.27 12.58
CA ALA A 29 1.82 16.81 12.56
C ALA A 29 0.35 16.43 12.81
N GLY A 30 -0.27 15.76 11.84
CA GLY A 30 -1.62 15.24 11.98
C GLY A 30 -1.57 13.93 12.78
N ARG A 31 -2.42 13.82 13.80
CA ARG A 31 -2.71 12.56 14.47
C ARG A 31 -4.03 12.00 13.94
N GLY A 32 -4.08 10.68 13.76
CA GLY A 32 -5.33 9.98 13.46
C GLY A 32 -6.33 10.08 14.64
N PRO A 33 -7.63 9.75 14.41
CA PRO A 33 -8.61 9.67 15.48
C PRO A 33 -8.14 8.72 16.60
N GLY A 34 -8.14 9.20 17.84
CA GLY A 34 -7.72 8.46 19.04
C GLY A 34 -8.85 7.72 19.76
N SER A 35 -10.07 7.76 19.21
CA SER A 35 -11.23 7.09 19.78
C SER A 35 -12.30 6.80 18.73
N ARG A 36 -13.26 5.96 19.06
CA ARG A 36 -14.42 5.66 18.19
C ARG A 36 -15.25 6.90 17.89
N GLU A 37 -15.42 7.78 18.86
CA GLU A 37 -16.18 9.01 18.66
C GLU A 37 -15.44 10.00 17.77
N GLU A 38 -14.15 10.18 17.98
CA GLU A 38 -13.32 11.01 17.09
C GLU A 38 -13.33 10.46 15.66
N LEU A 39 -13.25 9.13 15.50
CA LEU A 39 -13.33 8.47 14.19
C LEU A 39 -14.67 8.76 13.52
N ARG A 40 -15.78 8.69 14.27
CA ARG A 40 -17.12 8.99 13.75
C ARG A 40 -17.20 10.44 13.27
N VAL A 41 -16.69 11.38 14.06
CA VAL A 41 -16.64 12.80 13.69
C VAL A 41 -15.75 13.02 12.46
N PHE A 42 -14.57 12.41 12.44
CA PHE A 42 -13.64 12.49 11.31
C PHE A 42 -14.26 11.98 10.01
N ARG A 43 -14.88 10.79 10.04
CA ARG A 43 -15.55 10.21 8.86
C ARG A 43 -16.73 11.07 8.39
N ALA A 44 -17.50 11.63 9.32
CA ALA A 44 -18.64 12.51 8.99
C ALA A 44 -18.20 13.85 8.40
N GLY A 45 -17.03 14.36 8.80
CA GLY A 45 -16.43 15.59 8.29
C GLY A 45 -15.53 15.40 7.07
N ALA A 46 -15.30 14.17 6.61
CA ALA A 46 -14.45 13.90 5.46
C ALA A 46 -15.06 14.54 4.20
N ALA A 47 -14.22 15.25 3.45
CA ALA A 47 -14.64 15.79 2.15
C ALA A 47 -15.01 14.64 1.20
N ALA A 48 -15.97 14.90 0.33
CA ALA A 48 -16.27 13.98 -0.75
C ALA A 48 -15.02 13.74 -1.60
N PRO A 49 -14.77 12.48 -2.04
CA PRO A 49 -13.65 12.19 -2.92
C PRO A 49 -13.66 13.09 -4.15
N ALA A 50 -12.49 13.57 -4.56
CA ALA A 50 -12.37 14.37 -5.77
C ALA A 50 -12.77 13.54 -7.01
N GLU A 51 -13.52 14.17 -7.88
CA GLU A 51 -13.92 13.52 -9.15
C GLU A 51 -12.70 13.44 -10.10
N CYS A 52 -12.63 12.36 -10.86
CA CYS A 52 -11.68 12.20 -11.96
C CYS A 52 -12.44 11.93 -13.28
N ASP A 53 -11.81 12.27 -14.39
CA ASP A 53 -12.33 12.04 -15.72
C ASP A 53 -11.31 11.26 -16.57
N PRO A 54 -11.72 10.13 -17.20
CA PRO A 54 -12.99 9.44 -17.06
C PRO A 54 -13.20 8.84 -15.66
N ARG A 55 -14.46 8.77 -15.22
CA ARG A 55 -14.80 8.12 -13.95
C ARG A 55 -14.49 6.62 -14.00
N PRO A 56 -14.07 6.00 -12.90
CA PRO A 56 -13.90 4.56 -12.84
C PRO A 56 -15.24 3.83 -12.96
N THR A 57 -15.20 2.60 -13.45
CA THR A 57 -16.32 1.67 -13.31
C THR A 57 -16.25 1.00 -11.93
N THR A 58 -17.41 0.69 -11.35
CA THR A 58 -17.49 -0.07 -10.10
C THR A 58 -18.06 -1.45 -10.39
N GLU A 59 -17.38 -2.49 -9.92
CA GLU A 59 -17.79 -3.89 -10.10
C GLU A 59 -17.70 -4.62 -8.76
N LEU A 60 -18.29 -5.83 -8.68
CA LEU A 60 -18.11 -6.74 -7.55
C LEU A 60 -17.09 -7.82 -7.94
N ALA A 61 -15.95 -7.81 -7.31
CA ALA A 61 -15.00 -8.90 -7.39
C ALA A 61 -15.47 -10.04 -6.47
N SER A 62 -15.60 -11.25 -7.01
CA SER A 62 -16.14 -12.40 -6.27
C SER A 62 -15.20 -13.60 -6.36
N ALA A 63 -14.81 -14.14 -5.22
CA ALA A 63 -14.04 -15.37 -5.09
C ALA A 63 -14.29 -16.01 -3.72
N LEU A 64 -14.10 -17.32 -3.60
CA LEU A 64 -14.25 -18.08 -2.34
C LEU A 64 -15.60 -17.85 -1.63
N GLY A 65 -16.68 -17.63 -2.38
CA GLY A 65 -18.01 -17.34 -1.81
C GLY A 65 -18.14 -15.96 -1.16
N ARG A 66 -17.16 -15.06 -1.33
CA ARG A 66 -17.14 -13.67 -0.86
C ARG A 66 -17.21 -12.73 -2.04
N SER A 67 -17.63 -11.49 -1.80
CA SER A 67 -17.65 -10.43 -2.80
C SER A 67 -17.22 -9.11 -2.17
N VAL A 68 -16.44 -8.32 -2.91
CA VAL A 68 -15.98 -7.00 -2.50
C VAL A 68 -16.12 -6.01 -3.66
N PRO A 69 -16.57 -4.75 -3.41
CA PRO A 69 -16.57 -3.73 -4.44
C PRO A 69 -15.14 -3.37 -4.86
N VAL A 70 -14.95 -3.20 -6.17
CA VAL A 70 -13.70 -2.69 -6.75
C VAL A 70 -13.98 -1.54 -7.69
N ARG A 71 -13.08 -0.58 -7.76
CA ARG A 71 -13.11 0.54 -8.70
C ARG A 71 -12.03 0.35 -9.74
N ILE A 72 -12.41 0.43 -11.03
CA ILE A 72 -11.54 0.09 -12.15
C ILE A 72 -11.29 1.33 -13.00
N HIS A 73 -10.03 1.73 -13.08
CA HIS A 73 -9.54 2.79 -13.97
C HIS A 73 -8.87 2.14 -15.18
N MET A 74 -9.46 2.30 -16.34
CA MET A 74 -8.86 1.86 -17.59
C MET A 74 -7.94 2.95 -18.16
N PRO A 75 -6.75 2.63 -18.69
CA PRO A 75 -5.91 3.64 -19.33
C PRO A 75 -6.59 4.20 -20.59
N ALA A 76 -6.22 5.43 -20.95
CA ALA A 76 -6.69 6.04 -22.21
C ALA A 76 -6.10 5.35 -23.44
N SER A 77 -4.94 4.71 -23.32
CA SER A 77 -4.24 3.98 -24.38
C SER A 77 -4.58 2.50 -24.36
N ALA A 78 -4.60 1.88 -25.53
CA ALA A 78 -4.71 0.43 -25.72
C ALA A 78 -3.48 -0.07 -26.52
N PRO A 79 -3.03 -1.31 -26.33
CA PRO A 79 -3.52 -2.33 -25.38
C PRO A 79 -3.13 -2.02 -23.94
N VAL A 80 -3.84 -2.62 -22.96
CA VAL A 80 -3.50 -2.55 -21.53
C VAL A 80 -2.21 -3.33 -21.27
N ALA A 81 -1.18 -2.68 -20.74
CA ALA A 81 0.14 -3.29 -20.53
C ALA A 81 0.11 -4.30 -19.37
N GLY A 82 -0.61 -4.01 -18.30
CA GLY A 82 -0.73 -4.85 -17.12
C GLY A 82 -1.86 -4.37 -16.21
N VAL A 83 -2.04 -5.00 -15.06
CA VAL A 83 -3.05 -4.61 -14.07
C VAL A 83 -2.39 -4.42 -12.71
N LEU A 84 -2.66 -3.29 -12.06
CA LEU A 84 -2.27 -3.00 -10.69
C LEU A 84 -3.50 -3.19 -9.78
N LEU A 85 -3.41 -4.11 -8.82
CA LEU A 85 -4.32 -4.18 -7.70
C LEU A 85 -3.87 -3.16 -6.65
N GLU A 86 -4.65 -2.10 -6.43
CA GLU A 86 -4.33 -1.02 -5.49
C GLU A 86 -5.16 -1.15 -4.23
N ILE A 87 -4.52 -1.01 -3.07
CA ILE A 87 -5.15 -1.08 -1.76
C ILE A 87 -4.87 0.23 -1.03
N HIS A 88 -5.93 0.97 -0.71
CA HIS A 88 -5.82 2.29 -0.08
C HIS A 88 -5.35 2.20 1.38
N GLY A 89 -4.76 3.27 1.89
CA GLY A 89 -4.40 3.44 3.30
C GLY A 89 -5.55 3.96 4.15
N GLY A 90 -5.20 4.36 5.38
CA GLY A 90 -6.16 4.93 6.34
C GLY A 90 -6.28 4.13 7.63
N GLY A 91 -5.21 3.48 8.10
CA GLY A 91 -5.17 2.77 9.39
C GLY A 91 -6.23 1.67 9.51
N PHE A 92 -6.62 1.03 8.42
CA PHE A 92 -7.67 0.01 8.34
C PHE A 92 -9.07 0.48 8.75
N TYR A 93 -9.23 1.73 9.19
CA TYR A 93 -10.45 2.29 9.75
C TYR A 93 -10.90 3.59 9.08
N MET A 94 -10.17 4.09 8.11
CA MET A 94 -10.48 5.29 7.30
C MET A 94 -10.20 5.06 5.83
N GLY A 95 -10.59 6.03 5.00
CA GLY A 95 -10.35 5.98 3.57
C GLY A 95 -11.41 5.21 2.80
N SER A 96 -11.18 5.12 1.50
CA SER A 96 -12.00 4.34 0.56
C SER A 96 -11.26 4.22 -0.76
N ALA A 97 -11.64 3.26 -1.60
CA ALA A 97 -11.13 3.18 -2.96
C ALA A 97 -11.40 4.46 -3.77
N ALA A 98 -12.55 5.11 -3.53
CA ALA A 98 -12.89 6.39 -4.18
C ALA A 98 -11.94 7.53 -3.79
N GLY A 99 -11.36 7.50 -2.58
CA GLY A 99 -10.35 8.48 -2.14
C GLY A 99 -9.06 8.42 -2.97
N SER A 100 -8.79 7.31 -3.64
CA SER A 100 -7.63 7.10 -4.50
C SER A 100 -7.90 7.39 -5.99
N ASP A 101 -9.12 7.76 -6.39
CA ASP A 101 -9.51 7.84 -7.81
C ASP A 101 -8.59 8.73 -8.65
N VAL A 102 -8.28 9.94 -8.19
CA VAL A 102 -7.40 10.88 -8.94
C VAL A 102 -5.99 10.31 -9.11
N ARG A 103 -5.45 9.70 -8.07
CA ARG A 103 -4.14 9.05 -8.10
C ARG A 103 -4.15 7.84 -9.03
N ASN A 104 -5.17 7.00 -8.94
CA ASN A 104 -5.31 5.79 -9.73
C ASN A 104 -5.55 6.10 -11.21
N ARG A 105 -6.29 7.18 -11.51
CA ARG A 105 -6.43 7.72 -12.86
C ARG A 105 -5.07 8.12 -13.45
N ARG A 106 -4.28 8.90 -12.68
CA ARG A 106 -2.93 9.28 -13.09
C ARG A 106 -2.05 8.06 -13.36
N LEU A 107 -2.05 7.05 -12.48
CA LEU A 107 -1.28 5.83 -12.65
C LEU A 107 -1.70 5.07 -13.92
N ALA A 108 -3.01 4.90 -14.13
CA ALA A 108 -3.53 4.21 -15.29
C ALA A 108 -3.03 4.85 -16.60
N ASP A 109 -3.11 6.18 -16.69
CA ASP A 109 -2.70 6.90 -17.90
C ASP A 109 -1.18 6.94 -18.07
N ALA A 110 -0.42 7.16 -16.98
CA ALA A 110 1.04 7.27 -17.04
C ALA A 110 1.73 5.95 -17.40
N LEU A 111 1.13 4.82 -17.00
CA LEU A 111 1.72 3.50 -17.18
C LEU A 111 1.06 2.68 -18.31
N GLY A 112 -0.11 3.09 -18.79
CA GLY A 112 -0.90 2.29 -19.73
C GLY A 112 -1.48 1.01 -19.10
N VAL A 113 -1.71 1.00 -17.79
CA VAL A 113 -2.20 -0.16 -17.02
C VAL A 113 -3.64 0.03 -16.56
N ALA A 114 -4.37 -1.05 -16.38
CA ALA A 114 -5.61 -0.97 -15.62
C ALA A 114 -5.28 -0.91 -14.11
N VAL A 115 -5.95 -0.03 -13.35
CA VAL A 115 -5.83 0.00 -11.90
C VAL A 115 -7.15 -0.46 -11.29
N VAL A 116 -7.09 -1.52 -10.50
CA VAL A 116 -8.22 -2.10 -9.76
C VAL A 116 -8.05 -1.78 -8.30
N SER A 117 -8.86 -0.88 -7.76
CA SER A 117 -8.77 -0.43 -6.36
C SER A 117 -9.81 -1.11 -5.50
N VAL A 118 -9.40 -1.71 -4.40
CA VAL A 118 -10.26 -2.50 -3.50
C VAL A 118 -10.94 -1.59 -2.49
N ASP A 119 -12.27 -1.63 -2.42
CA ASP A 119 -13.05 -0.92 -1.39
C ASP A 119 -13.33 -1.88 -0.22
N TYR A 120 -12.27 -2.21 0.51
CA TYR A 120 -12.33 -3.18 1.61
C TYR A 120 -13.10 -2.66 2.81
N ARG A 121 -13.72 -3.56 3.58
CA ARG A 121 -14.48 -3.24 4.78
C ARG A 121 -13.59 -2.69 5.88
N LEU A 122 -14.06 -1.63 6.53
CA LEU A 122 -13.30 -0.87 7.53
C LEU A 122 -13.63 -1.28 8.96
N ALA A 123 -12.62 -1.26 9.82
CA ALA A 123 -12.77 -1.33 11.27
C ALA A 123 -13.34 -0.01 11.82
N PRO A 124 -13.92 0.03 13.01
CA PRO A 124 -14.20 -1.09 13.92
C PRO A 124 -15.46 -1.89 13.58
N GLU A 125 -16.24 -1.47 12.56
CA GLU A 125 -17.46 -2.17 12.16
C GLU A 125 -17.14 -3.58 11.62
N TYR A 126 -16.02 -3.69 10.92
CA TYR A 126 -15.50 -4.93 10.34
C TYR A 126 -14.02 -5.08 10.71
N PRO A 127 -13.71 -5.55 11.93
CA PRO A 127 -12.35 -5.76 12.37
C PRO A 127 -11.69 -6.91 11.60
N TRP A 128 -10.41 -7.17 11.87
CA TRP A 128 -9.72 -8.35 11.35
C TRP A 128 -10.57 -9.63 11.57
N PRO A 129 -10.67 -10.54 10.55
CA PRO A 129 -9.92 -10.57 9.30
C PRO A 129 -10.65 -9.98 8.08
N SER A 130 -11.62 -9.07 8.24
CA SER A 130 -12.47 -8.61 7.14
C SER A 130 -11.70 -7.96 5.99
N ALA A 131 -10.77 -7.04 6.27
CA ALA A 131 -10.00 -6.37 5.22
C ALA A 131 -9.05 -7.31 4.47
N PRO A 132 -8.25 -8.20 5.11
CA PRO A 132 -7.48 -9.23 4.38
C PRO A 132 -8.36 -10.15 3.54
N ASP A 133 -9.54 -10.53 4.02
CA ASP A 133 -10.49 -11.37 3.29
C ASP A 133 -10.99 -10.69 2.01
N ASP A 134 -11.28 -9.39 2.09
CA ASP A 134 -11.72 -8.60 0.94
C ASP A 134 -10.60 -8.41 -0.08
N CYS A 135 -9.37 -8.11 0.38
CA CYS A 135 -8.20 -7.96 -0.49
C CYS A 135 -7.84 -9.27 -1.19
N GLU A 136 -7.86 -10.39 -0.48
CA GLU A 136 -7.66 -11.74 -1.05
C GLU A 136 -8.73 -12.07 -2.09
N THR A 137 -10.00 -11.73 -1.80
CA THR A 137 -11.10 -11.94 -2.74
C THR A 137 -10.89 -11.17 -4.04
N ALA A 138 -10.53 -9.89 -3.96
CA ALA A 138 -10.22 -9.08 -5.14
C ALA A 138 -9.02 -9.61 -5.92
N ALA A 139 -7.97 -10.04 -5.22
CA ALA A 139 -6.77 -10.59 -5.84
C ALA A 139 -7.05 -11.90 -6.60
N LEU A 140 -7.78 -12.83 -6.00
CA LEU A 140 -8.16 -14.08 -6.65
C LEU A 140 -9.09 -13.86 -7.84
N TRP A 141 -10.07 -12.95 -7.71
CA TRP A 141 -10.92 -12.55 -8.82
C TRP A 141 -10.07 -12.00 -9.98
N LEU A 142 -9.08 -11.15 -9.67
CA LEU A 142 -8.21 -10.58 -10.69
C LEU A 142 -7.37 -11.65 -11.38
N VAL A 143 -6.79 -12.60 -10.64
CA VAL A 143 -6.03 -13.73 -11.21
C VAL A 143 -6.88 -14.53 -12.19
N GLU A 144 -8.14 -14.78 -11.88
CA GLU A 144 -9.04 -15.55 -12.74
C GLU A 144 -9.51 -14.77 -13.98
N HIS A 145 -9.68 -13.44 -13.85
CA HIS A 145 -10.39 -12.65 -14.86
C HIS A 145 -9.50 -11.72 -15.70
N ALA A 146 -8.25 -11.44 -15.28
CA ALA A 146 -7.42 -10.41 -15.91
C ALA A 146 -7.18 -10.65 -17.40
N GLY A 147 -6.85 -11.87 -17.81
CA GLY A 147 -6.63 -12.20 -19.21
C GLY A 147 -7.83 -11.91 -20.10
N ARG A 148 -9.03 -12.31 -19.65
CA ARG A 148 -10.26 -12.10 -20.40
C ARG A 148 -10.77 -10.64 -20.31
N ARG A 149 -10.61 -10.00 -19.17
CA ARG A 149 -11.17 -8.68 -18.88
C ARG A 149 -10.30 -7.54 -19.41
N PHE A 150 -8.97 -7.68 -19.29
CA PHE A 150 -7.99 -6.63 -19.60
C PHE A 150 -7.03 -6.99 -20.74
N GLY A 151 -7.09 -8.21 -21.24
CA GLY A 151 -6.22 -8.68 -22.32
C GLY A 151 -4.78 -8.99 -21.88
N THR A 152 -4.51 -9.03 -20.59
CA THR A 152 -3.17 -9.26 -20.01
C THR A 152 -3.26 -10.09 -18.74
N ALA A 153 -2.24 -10.91 -18.49
CA ALA A 153 -2.07 -11.65 -17.23
C ALA A 153 -0.95 -11.08 -16.35
N LYS A 154 -0.36 -9.94 -16.72
CA LYS A 154 0.67 -9.27 -15.92
C LYS A 154 0.01 -8.52 -14.78
N LEU A 155 0.23 -8.97 -13.56
CA LEU A 155 -0.38 -8.43 -12.35
C LEU A 155 0.68 -7.90 -11.40
N ALA A 156 0.46 -6.70 -10.85
CA ALA A 156 1.18 -6.21 -9.69
C ALA A 156 0.18 -5.84 -8.59
N ILE A 157 0.65 -5.80 -7.36
CA ILE A 157 -0.12 -5.34 -6.20
C ILE A 157 0.58 -4.18 -5.55
N GLY A 158 -0.16 -3.25 -4.97
CA GLY A 158 0.44 -2.16 -4.23
C GLY A 158 -0.53 -1.50 -3.28
N GLY A 159 0.03 -0.78 -2.31
CA GLY A 159 -0.74 -0.03 -1.35
C GLY A 159 0.13 0.95 -0.58
N PHE A 160 -0.51 1.77 0.23
CA PHE A 160 0.17 2.74 1.08
C PHE A 160 -0.36 2.67 2.52
N SER A 161 0.52 2.85 3.51
CA SER A 161 0.18 2.74 4.92
C SER A 161 -0.51 1.38 5.21
N ALA A 162 -1.67 1.34 5.83
CA ALA A 162 -2.45 0.12 6.04
C ALA A 162 -2.67 -0.72 4.76
N GLY A 163 -2.78 -0.06 3.60
CA GLY A 163 -2.90 -0.76 2.31
C GLY A 163 -1.63 -1.51 1.91
N ALA A 164 -0.44 -1.03 2.29
CA ALA A 164 0.81 -1.74 2.08
C ALA A 164 0.88 -3.01 2.94
N THR A 165 0.43 -2.93 4.20
CA THR A 165 0.28 -4.10 5.07
C THR A 165 -0.64 -5.14 4.46
N LEU A 166 -1.83 -4.71 4.00
CA LEU A 166 -2.81 -5.59 3.35
C LEU A 166 -2.27 -6.19 2.05
N ALA A 167 -1.45 -5.45 1.29
CA ALA A 167 -0.83 -5.97 0.07
C ALA A 167 0.13 -7.13 0.37
N VAL A 168 0.99 -7.01 1.39
CA VAL A 168 1.88 -8.11 1.81
C VAL A 168 1.06 -9.29 2.33
N SER A 169 0.10 -9.06 3.24
CA SER A 169 -0.77 -10.13 3.76
C SER A 169 -1.51 -10.85 2.65
N THR A 170 -1.96 -10.11 1.62
CA THR A 170 -2.59 -10.71 0.44
C THR A 170 -1.61 -11.59 -0.34
N LEU A 171 -0.37 -11.13 -0.59
CA LEU A 171 0.66 -11.92 -1.27
C LEU A 171 1.00 -13.19 -0.49
N VAL A 172 1.13 -13.12 0.84
CA VAL A 172 1.37 -14.29 1.71
C VAL A 172 0.22 -15.30 1.58
N ARG A 173 -1.03 -14.85 1.69
CA ARG A 173 -2.22 -15.72 1.54
C ARG A 173 -2.30 -16.38 0.16
N LEU A 174 -2.00 -15.65 -0.90
CA LEU A 174 -1.98 -16.18 -2.27
C LEU A 174 -0.90 -17.25 -2.43
N ARG A 175 0.33 -16.98 -1.96
CA ARG A 175 1.43 -17.93 -1.98
C ARG A 175 1.06 -19.22 -1.23
N ASP A 176 0.45 -19.12 -0.05
CA ASP A 176 0.04 -20.26 0.77
C ASP A 176 -1.05 -21.11 0.08
N ARG A 177 -1.78 -20.50 -0.88
CA ARG A 177 -2.69 -21.22 -1.80
C ARG A 177 -2.02 -21.72 -3.07
N GLY A 178 -0.72 -21.54 -3.24
CA GLY A 178 0.01 -21.89 -4.47
C GLY A 178 -0.25 -20.95 -5.64
N VAL A 179 -0.74 -19.74 -5.39
CA VAL A 179 -1.00 -18.71 -6.43
C VAL A 179 0.18 -17.74 -6.48
N THR A 180 0.92 -17.76 -7.60
CA THR A 180 2.13 -16.94 -7.82
C THR A 180 1.99 -16.02 -9.05
N ALA A 181 0.79 -15.50 -9.27
CA ALA A 181 0.46 -14.74 -10.49
C ALA A 181 0.94 -13.28 -10.49
N PHE A 182 1.28 -12.72 -9.32
CA PHE A 182 1.73 -11.35 -9.22
C PHE A 182 3.24 -11.25 -9.52
N THR A 183 3.61 -10.32 -10.41
CA THR A 183 4.99 -10.09 -10.87
C THR A 183 5.76 -9.12 -9.98
N GLY A 184 5.11 -8.47 -9.02
CA GLY A 184 5.73 -7.56 -8.07
C GLY A 184 4.76 -6.88 -7.13
N GLY A 185 5.30 -6.33 -6.03
CA GLY A 185 4.57 -5.56 -5.03
C GLY A 185 5.19 -4.19 -4.77
N VAL A 186 4.35 -3.15 -4.60
CA VAL A 186 4.77 -1.80 -4.21
C VAL A 186 4.20 -1.45 -2.85
N LEU A 187 5.06 -1.29 -1.87
CA LEU A 187 4.73 -1.05 -0.48
C LEU A 187 5.18 0.35 -0.07
N GLN A 188 4.26 1.28 0.11
CA GLN A 188 4.58 2.64 0.52
C GLN A 188 4.31 2.80 2.01
N PHE A 189 5.36 3.03 2.79
CA PHE A 189 5.31 3.33 4.23
C PHE A 189 4.29 2.46 5.02
N GLY A 190 4.37 1.14 4.84
CA GLY A 190 3.50 0.19 5.52
C GLY A 190 3.80 0.04 7.01
N THR A 191 2.87 -0.56 7.75
CA THR A 191 3.07 -1.01 9.13
C THR A 191 3.01 -2.53 9.17
N TYR A 192 4.05 -3.18 9.69
CA TYR A 192 4.22 -4.64 9.55
C TYR A 192 4.28 -5.38 10.88
N ASP A 193 4.36 -4.64 12.02
CA ASP A 193 4.20 -5.19 13.37
C ASP A 193 3.10 -4.46 14.14
N LEU A 194 1.90 -5.04 14.18
CA LEU A 194 0.77 -4.55 14.98
C LEU A 194 0.73 -5.17 16.38
N SER A 195 1.72 -6.02 16.71
CA SER A 195 1.77 -6.74 17.98
C SER A 195 2.55 -6.00 19.08
N ALA A 196 3.27 -4.93 18.72
CA ALA A 196 4.21 -4.21 19.59
C ALA A 196 5.37 -5.11 20.13
N LYS A 197 5.70 -6.19 19.44
CA LYS A 197 6.81 -7.06 19.84
C LYS A 197 8.17 -6.46 19.46
N THR A 198 8.25 -5.75 18.35
CA THR A 198 9.48 -5.07 17.92
C THR A 198 9.58 -3.66 18.53
N PRO A 199 10.81 -3.07 18.55
CA PRO A 199 10.94 -1.65 18.90
C PRO A 199 10.07 -0.74 18.04
N ALA A 200 10.02 -0.98 16.72
CA ALA A 200 9.20 -0.23 15.77
C ALA A 200 7.70 -0.34 16.07
N GLY A 201 7.18 -1.55 16.28
CA GLY A 201 5.77 -1.75 16.62
C GLY A 201 5.36 -1.08 17.93
N ARG A 202 6.30 -0.90 18.88
CA ARG A 202 6.02 -0.17 20.13
C ARG A 202 5.81 1.33 19.93
N LEU A 203 6.32 1.92 18.85
CA LEU A 203 6.13 3.36 18.56
C LEU A 203 4.66 3.69 18.26
N ILE A 204 3.90 2.72 17.80
CA ILE A 204 2.48 2.87 17.43
C ILE A 204 1.54 2.11 18.37
N ALA A 205 2.06 1.51 19.45
CA ALA A 205 1.29 0.60 20.32
C ALA A 205 0.03 1.24 20.92
N ASP A 206 0.04 2.54 21.18
CA ASP A 206 -1.06 3.30 21.76
C ASP A 206 -2.03 3.91 20.73
N GLU A 207 -1.81 3.65 19.44
CA GLU A 207 -2.68 4.20 18.40
C GLU A 207 -4.02 3.45 18.32
N TYR A 208 -5.12 4.19 18.36
CA TYR A 208 -6.47 3.64 18.39
C TYR A 208 -6.79 2.73 17.21
N PHE A 209 -6.18 2.94 16.05
CA PHE A 209 -6.43 2.08 14.90
C PHE A 209 -6.06 0.61 15.14
N LEU A 210 -5.05 0.35 16.00
CA LEU A 210 -4.67 -1.01 16.37
C LEU A 210 -5.80 -1.71 17.13
N ASP A 211 -6.41 -1.03 18.09
CA ASP A 211 -7.52 -1.61 18.84
C ASP A 211 -8.78 -1.71 17.98
N ALA A 212 -9.03 -0.73 17.13
CA ALA A 212 -10.16 -0.76 16.21
C ALA A 212 -10.07 -1.94 15.23
N TYR A 213 -8.86 -2.22 14.69
CA TYR A 213 -8.65 -3.24 13.66
C TYR A 213 -8.35 -4.63 14.24
N ALA A 214 -7.42 -4.71 15.20
CA ALA A 214 -6.88 -5.96 15.72
C ALA A 214 -7.29 -6.26 17.19
N GLY A 215 -8.12 -5.41 17.82
CA GLY A 215 -8.44 -5.53 19.26
C GLY A 215 -9.05 -6.86 19.67
N THR A 216 -9.75 -7.54 18.77
CA THR A 216 -10.37 -8.86 19.02
C THR A 216 -9.48 -10.04 18.65
N ALA A 217 -8.31 -9.80 18.07
CA ALA A 217 -7.41 -10.87 17.66
C ALA A 217 -6.77 -11.53 18.88
N PRO A 218 -6.74 -12.88 18.96
CA PRO A 218 -6.14 -13.59 20.09
C PRO A 218 -4.62 -13.47 20.11
N ASP A 219 -4.01 -13.27 18.95
CA ASP A 219 -2.57 -13.09 18.78
C ASP A 219 -2.32 -12.06 17.67
N ARG A 220 -1.74 -10.91 18.03
CA ARG A 220 -1.42 -9.86 17.07
C ARG A 220 -0.12 -10.13 16.27
N THR A 221 0.63 -11.19 16.60
CA THR A 221 1.75 -11.67 15.75
C THR A 221 1.29 -12.52 14.59
N HIS A 222 -0.01 -12.79 14.48
CA HIS A 222 -0.54 -13.53 13.34
C HIS A 222 -0.11 -12.87 12.01
N PRO A 223 0.40 -13.64 11.01
CA PRO A 223 0.93 -13.11 9.75
C PRO A 223 0.02 -12.16 8.98
N ASP A 224 -1.29 -12.34 9.07
CA ASP A 224 -2.27 -11.44 8.47
C ASP A 224 -2.31 -10.04 9.10
N LEU A 225 -1.99 -9.94 10.38
CA LEU A 225 -1.98 -8.70 11.15
C LEU A 225 -0.60 -8.07 11.12
N SER A 226 0.40 -8.88 11.36
CA SER A 226 1.80 -8.49 11.47
C SER A 226 2.65 -9.30 10.49
N PRO A 227 2.64 -8.95 9.20
CA PRO A 227 3.35 -9.71 8.18
C PRO A 227 4.88 -9.75 8.36
N LEU A 228 5.43 -8.94 9.27
CA LEU A 228 6.82 -9.08 9.69
C LEU A 228 7.13 -10.46 10.30
N PHE A 229 6.13 -11.15 10.85
CA PHE A 229 6.26 -12.51 11.43
C PHE A 229 5.81 -13.61 10.45
N ALA A 230 5.56 -13.28 9.19
CA ALA A 230 5.19 -14.25 8.18
C ALA A 230 6.42 -15.01 7.65
N GLU A 231 6.19 -16.23 7.15
CA GLU A 231 7.13 -16.82 6.19
C GLU A 231 7.03 -16.02 4.88
N LEU A 232 8.14 -15.46 4.40
CA LEU A 232 8.16 -14.54 3.25
C LEU A 232 8.77 -15.16 1.98
N THR A 233 9.31 -16.38 2.08
CA THR A 233 9.90 -17.10 0.93
C THR A 233 8.87 -17.26 -0.19
N GLY A 234 9.30 -17.04 -1.43
CA GLY A 234 8.47 -17.24 -2.61
C GLY A 234 7.53 -16.06 -2.94
N LEU A 235 7.63 -14.94 -2.23
CA LEU A 235 6.97 -13.72 -2.63
C LEU A 235 7.64 -13.11 -3.88
N PRO A 236 6.89 -12.37 -4.71
CA PRO A 236 7.46 -11.69 -5.87
C PRO A 236 8.40 -10.54 -5.45
N PRO A 237 9.17 -9.97 -6.40
CA PRO A 237 9.95 -8.75 -6.14
C PRO A 237 9.13 -7.64 -5.48
N ILE A 238 9.72 -6.94 -4.52
CA ILE A 238 9.06 -5.91 -3.72
C ILE A 238 9.83 -4.58 -3.80
N LEU A 239 9.12 -3.49 -4.10
CA LEU A 239 9.58 -2.13 -3.87
C LEU A 239 9.01 -1.62 -2.54
N ILE A 240 9.89 -1.14 -1.65
CA ILE A 240 9.51 -0.43 -0.42
C ILE A 240 9.92 1.04 -0.56
N ALA A 241 8.95 1.95 -0.41
CA ALA A 241 9.17 3.39 -0.40
C ALA A 241 8.80 3.97 0.97
N ILE A 242 9.76 4.61 1.63
CA ILE A 242 9.60 5.13 3.01
C ILE A 242 10.29 6.49 3.17
N GLY A 243 9.72 7.37 3.99
CA GLY A 243 10.32 8.64 4.36
C GLY A 243 11.28 8.51 5.54
N SER A 244 12.36 9.33 5.56
CA SER A 244 13.31 9.32 6.69
C SER A 244 12.73 9.84 8.00
N ASP A 245 11.69 10.66 7.92
CA ASP A 245 11.03 11.28 9.07
C ASP A 245 9.69 10.59 9.40
N ASP A 246 9.47 9.41 8.81
CA ASP A 246 8.28 8.60 9.07
C ASP A 246 8.44 7.80 10.37
N ILE A 247 7.42 7.81 11.23
CA ILE A 247 7.37 6.99 12.45
C ILE A 247 7.51 5.50 12.15
N LEU A 248 7.15 5.05 10.94
CA LEU A 248 7.23 3.66 10.49
C LEU A 248 8.57 3.34 9.79
N LEU A 249 9.57 4.23 9.81
CA LEU A 249 10.85 3.98 9.15
C LEU A 249 11.49 2.66 9.60
N GLU A 250 11.62 2.45 10.91
CA GLU A 250 12.24 1.23 11.46
C GLU A 250 11.46 -0.03 11.09
N ASP A 251 10.13 0.03 11.04
CA ASP A 251 9.27 -1.09 10.67
C ASP A 251 9.46 -1.46 9.18
N ASN A 252 9.61 -0.47 8.30
CA ASN A 252 9.90 -0.69 6.88
C ASN A 252 11.31 -1.23 6.64
N LEU A 253 12.31 -0.79 7.42
CA LEU A 253 13.67 -1.34 7.37
C LEU A 253 13.70 -2.80 7.84
N ALA A 254 12.97 -3.13 8.91
CA ALA A 254 12.83 -4.50 9.39
C ALA A 254 12.17 -5.38 8.31
N MET A 255 11.08 -4.94 7.71
CA MET A 255 10.38 -5.68 6.65
C MET A 255 11.27 -5.89 5.41
N ALA A 256 12.05 -4.88 5.01
CA ALA A 256 13.01 -5.02 3.91
C ALA A 256 14.08 -6.08 4.22
N THR A 257 14.54 -6.12 5.47
CA THR A 257 15.53 -7.10 5.92
C THR A 257 14.97 -8.52 5.91
N GLU A 258 13.76 -8.73 6.43
CA GLU A 258 13.11 -10.04 6.48
C GLU A 258 12.78 -10.56 5.07
N LEU A 259 12.28 -9.70 4.18
CA LEU A 259 12.07 -10.05 2.76
C LEU A 259 13.38 -10.47 2.09
N SER A 260 14.45 -9.69 2.28
CA SER A 260 15.76 -10.00 1.71
C SER A 260 16.35 -11.30 2.27
N ALA A 261 16.21 -11.54 3.58
CA ALA A 261 16.64 -12.79 4.24
C ALA A 261 15.87 -14.01 3.71
N ALA A 262 14.60 -13.82 3.34
CA ALA A 262 13.76 -14.84 2.70
C ALA A 262 14.08 -15.05 1.20
N GLY A 263 15.07 -14.35 0.65
CA GLY A 263 15.48 -14.48 -0.75
C GLY A 263 14.58 -13.72 -1.74
N VAL A 264 13.74 -12.81 -1.26
CA VAL A 264 12.92 -11.92 -2.10
C VAL A 264 13.78 -10.78 -2.64
N GLU A 265 13.66 -10.45 -3.91
CA GLU A 265 14.27 -9.25 -4.49
C GLU A 265 13.62 -8.01 -3.90
N VAL A 266 14.39 -7.16 -3.20
CA VAL A 266 13.88 -5.95 -2.53
C VAL A 266 14.55 -4.71 -3.11
N ASP A 267 13.75 -3.76 -3.57
CA ASP A 267 14.17 -2.39 -3.88
C ASP A 267 13.72 -1.45 -2.75
N LEU A 268 14.63 -1.12 -1.83
CA LEU A 268 14.34 -0.21 -0.72
C LEU A 268 14.72 1.22 -1.09
N ARG A 269 13.74 2.13 -1.08
CA ARG A 269 13.91 3.55 -1.38
C ARG A 269 13.55 4.41 -0.17
N ILE A 270 14.55 5.14 0.35
CA ILE A 270 14.39 6.05 1.49
C ILE A 270 14.42 7.49 0.99
N TYR A 271 13.37 8.25 1.32
CA TYR A 271 13.19 9.64 0.88
C TYR A 271 13.48 10.59 2.05
N PRO A 272 14.55 11.41 1.97
CA PRO A 272 14.95 12.27 3.07
C PRO A 272 13.90 13.37 3.34
N ALA A 273 13.84 13.82 4.60
CA ALA A 273 12.93 14.89 5.06
C ALA A 273 11.47 14.66 4.66
N SER A 274 11.02 13.42 4.73
CA SER A 274 9.69 12.99 4.29
C SER A 274 8.97 12.25 5.43
N PRO A 275 7.86 12.78 5.95
CA PRO A 275 7.05 12.13 6.98
C PRO A 275 6.09 11.12 6.38
N HIS A 276 5.28 10.46 7.26
CA HIS A 276 4.25 9.52 6.84
C HIS A 276 3.29 10.12 5.81
N GLY A 277 2.99 9.35 4.76
CA GLY A 277 2.05 9.78 3.71
C GLY A 277 2.60 10.79 2.71
N PHE A 278 3.90 11.06 2.70
CA PHE A 278 4.51 12.13 1.91
C PHE A 278 4.21 12.06 0.40
N THR A 279 4.00 10.88 -0.17
CA THR A 279 3.69 10.71 -1.60
C THR A 279 2.33 11.31 -1.99
N GLY A 280 1.46 11.60 -1.02
CA GLY A 280 0.20 12.32 -1.22
C GLY A 280 0.32 13.85 -1.25
N HIS A 281 1.52 14.40 -1.10
CA HIS A 281 1.76 15.83 -1.01
C HIS A 281 2.39 16.41 -2.28
N ALA A 282 2.11 17.69 -2.56
CA ALA A 282 2.65 18.37 -3.73
C ALA A 282 4.07 18.92 -3.47
N THR A 283 5.05 18.01 -3.32
CA THR A 283 6.46 18.34 -3.15
C THR A 283 7.30 17.72 -4.25
N PRO A 284 8.49 18.29 -4.60
CA PRO A 284 9.43 17.64 -5.53
C PRO A 284 9.87 16.27 -5.04
N MET A 285 10.05 16.08 -3.73
CA MET A 285 10.41 14.79 -3.13
C MET A 285 9.32 13.73 -3.38
N ALA A 286 8.04 14.09 -3.19
CA ALA A 286 6.92 13.20 -3.49
C ALA A 286 6.85 12.85 -4.99
N ARG A 287 7.15 13.82 -5.86
CA ARG A 287 7.20 13.59 -7.31
C ARG A 287 8.31 12.60 -7.67
N ALA A 288 9.53 12.78 -7.14
CA ALA A 288 10.63 11.86 -7.35
C ALA A 288 10.27 10.43 -6.88
N ALA A 289 9.61 10.31 -5.72
CA ALA A 289 9.14 9.01 -5.22
C ALA A 289 8.12 8.35 -6.17
N LEU A 290 7.15 9.11 -6.66
CA LEU A 290 6.15 8.60 -7.60
C LEU A 290 6.77 8.23 -8.95
N GLU A 291 7.75 8.98 -9.43
CA GLU A 291 8.49 8.66 -10.66
C GLU A 291 9.30 7.36 -10.53
N HIS A 292 9.94 7.12 -9.37
CA HIS A 292 10.62 5.85 -9.09
C HIS A 292 9.63 4.67 -9.03
N ILE A 293 8.47 4.85 -8.36
CA ILE A 293 7.42 3.83 -8.31
C ILE A 293 6.88 3.53 -9.72
N ASP A 294 6.61 4.56 -10.50
CA ASP A 294 6.12 4.42 -11.88
C ASP A 294 7.14 3.68 -12.76
N ALA A 295 8.42 4.02 -12.65
CA ALA A 295 9.51 3.35 -13.39
C ALA A 295 9.60 1.86 -13.01
N TRP A 296 9.54 1.56 -11.70
CA TRP A 296 9.59 0.18 -11.21
C TRP A 296 8.39 -0.65 -11.69
N LEU A 297 7.18 -0.11 -11.62
CA LEU A 297 5.97 -0.76 -12.11
C LEU A 297 6.00 -0.97 -13.63
N ARG A 298 6.56 -0.02 -14.39
CA ARG A 298 6.68 -0.12 -15.83
C ARG A 298 7.55 -1.32 -16.25
N VAL A 299 8.61 -1.60 -15.49
CA VAL A 299 9.44 -2.80 -15.73
C VAL A 299 8.65 -4.09 -15.47
N ARG A 300 7.78 -4.11 -14.45
CA ARG A 300 7.04 -5.32 -14.04
C ARG A 300 5.77 -5.56 -14.86
N LEU A 301 5.11 -4.50 -15.33
CA LEU A 301 3.83 -4.55 -16.03
C LEU A 301 3.94 -4.20 -17.52
N GLY A 302 5.04 -3.59 -17.96
CA GLY A 302 5.26 -3.21 -19.34
C GLY A 302 5.27 -4.38 -20.33
N PRO A 303 5.25 -4.11 -21.65
CA PRO A 303 5.43 -5.16 -22.66
C PRO A 303 6.75 -5.89 -22.37
N ALA A 304 6.80 -7.18 -22.67
CA ALA A 304 8.08 -7.90 -22.70
C ALA A 304 8.89 -7.33 -23.87
N ASP A 305 10.15 -6.98 -23.60
CA ASP A 305 11.10 -6.56 -24.63
C ASP A 305 11.26 -7.64 -25.70
#